data_058840ae3fd602028f2b2090a3624d9b
#
_entry.id   058840ae3fd602028f2b2090a3624d9b
#
_cell.length_a   1.000
_cell.length_b   1.000
_cell.length_c   1.000
_cell.angle_alpha   90.00
_cell.angle_beta   90.00
_cell.angle_gamma   90.00
#
_symmetry.space_group_name_H-M   'P 1'
#
loop_
_entity.id
_entity.type
_entity.pdbx_description
1 polymer ?
#
loop_
_entity_poly.entity_id
_entity_poly.type
_entity_poly.pdbx_seq_one_letter_code
_entity_poly.pdbx_strand_id
1 'polypeptide(L)'
;IALMGFIIPKLIFAWTAKTKREIAKKKAESQTKNLQNLNFGTSEFKTFEAFKAKNLSFKGNLISSMAEMSTVQKMAATDGGYAVGRVLTERNRNAAIDVGFKMAGMMFLNFVFPKMLEKFLDTTTGKLIDTNLKLDIKMLADKEFINSIKNNSLNLPCVKTEKELLDFVDNNPKNLFVQYANKYKKIKLLKNGIRDPRSYVDLKGLKEFRDNIAEIAQKASKSGNIEKFMQKAKLVKGANIIANVGISSFLLAYALPKTQFALRKLILKSELEPGIAD
;
A
#
# COMPACT_ATOMS: atom_id res chain seq x y z
N ILE A 1 13.79 -4.16 9.38
CA ILE A 1 13.30 -5.26 8.51
C ILE A 1 13.89 -6.59 8.97
N ALA A 2 15.24 -6.74 9.05
CA ALA A 2 15.87 -7.98 9.49
C ALA A 2 15.42 -8.43 10.89
N LEU A 3 15.29 -7.48 11.84
CA LEU A 3 14.81 -7.77 13.19
C LEU A 3 13.39 -8.36 13.17
N MET A 4 12.47 -7.70 12.48
CA MET A 4 11.05 -8.10 12.41
C MET A 4 10.83 -9.34 11.52
N GLY A 5 11.51 -9.41 10.38
CA GLY A 5 11.29 -10.46 9.39
C GLY A 5 12.00 -11.79 9.71
N PHE A 6 13.16 -11.75 10.35
CA PHE A 6 13.97 -12.95 10.59
C PHE A 6 14.23 -13.23 12.06
N ILE A 7 14.61 -12.23 12.85
CA ILE A 7 15.03 -12.44 14.23
C ILE A 7 13.84 -12.78 15.13
N ILE A 8 12.77 -11.95 15.08
CA ILE A 8 11.59 -12.19 15.92
C ILE A 8 10.91 -13.52 15.61
N PRO A 9 10.63 -13.91 14.34
CA PRO A 9 10.06 -15.21 14.04
C PRO A 9 10.94 -16.37 14.52
N LYS A 10 12.28 -16.29 14.34
CA LYS A 10 13.19 -17.33 14.84
C LYS A 10 13.18 -17.46 16.36
N LEU A 11 13.13 -16.33 17.08
CA LEU A 11 13.01 -16.34 18.54
C LEU A 11 11.68 -16.95 19.00
N ILE A 12 10.56 -16.60 18.35
CA ILE A 12 9.25 -17.18 18.64
C ILE A 12 9.26 -18.68 18.37
N PHE A 13 9.82 -19.13 17.24
CA PHE A 13 9.94 -20.57 16.95
C PHE A 13 10.84 -21.31 17.93
N ALA A 14 11.99 -20.73 18.29
CA ALA A 14 12.88 -21.33 19.27
C ALA A 14 12.19 -21.47 20.64
N TRP A 15 11.47 -20.43 21.07
CA TRP A 15 10.70 -20.46 22.32
C TRP A 15 9.55 -21.46 22.27
N THR A 16 8.76 -21.44 21.19
CA THR A 16 7.65 -22.38 20.99
C THR A 16 8.19 -23.83 20.89
N ALA A 17 9.33 -24.04 20.21
CA ALA A 17 9.97 -25.36 20.13
C ALA A 17 10.42 -25.84 21.51
N LYS A 18 11.00 -24.94 22.34
CA LYS A 18 11.39 -25.25 23.71
C LYS A 18 10.16 -25.65 24.54
N THR A 19 9.10 -24.85 24.51
CA THR A 19 7.84 -25.13 25.25
C THR A 19 7.20 -26.45 24.78
N LYS A 20 7.18 -26.71 23.47
CA LYS A 20 6.67 -28.00 22.92
C LYS A 20 7.55 -29.18 23.32
N ARG A 21 8.88 -29.01 23.36
CA ARG A 21 9.81 -30.06 23.85
C ARG A 21 9.56 -30.35 25.32
N GLU A 22 9.31 -29.35 26.15
CA GLU A 22 8.96 -29.53 27.57
C GLU A 22 7.61 -30.22 27.75
N ILE A 23 6.58 -29.85 26.93
CA ILE A 23 5.29 -30.53 26.92
C ILE A 23 5.42 -31.97 26.41
N ALA A 24 6.20 -32.19 25.34
CA ALA A 24 6.48 -33.51 24.79
C ALA A 24 7.27 -34.37 25.79
N LYS A 25 8.26 -33.81 26.50
CA LYS A 25 8.96 -34.51 27.60
C LYS A 25 8.01 -34.90 28.70
N LYS A 26 7.15 -34.00 29.17
CA LYS A 26 6.12 -34.29 30.19
C LYS A 26 5.11 -35.35 29.70
N LYS A 27 4.72 -35.33 28.43
CA LYS A 27 3.90 -36.39 27.81
C LYS A 27 4.67 -37.70 27.64
N ALA A 28 5.94 -37.64 27.22
CA ALA A 28 6.76 -38.82 27.09
C ALA A 28 7.08 -39.46 28.47
N GLU A 29 7.35 -38.65 29.48
CA GLU A 29 7.49 -39.12 30.88
C GLU A 29 6.22 -39.77 31.41
N SER A 30 5.04 -39.31 30.94
CA SER A 30 3.76 -39.96 31.24
C SER A 30 3.45 -41.18 30.35
N GLN A 31 4.09 -41.32 29.19
CA GLN A 31 3.93 -42.45 28.28
C GLN A 31 5.11 -43.43 28.28
N THR A 32 6.26 -43.12 28.91
CA THR A 32 7.43 -43.97 28.93
C THR A 32 7.28 -45.23 29.80
N LYS A 33 6.08 -45.52 30.25
CA LYS A 33 5.77 -46.88 30.75
C LYS A 33 5.45 -47.89 29.63
N ASN A 34 5.33 -47.42 28.36
CA ASN A 34 4.87 -48.32 27.28
C ASN A 34 5.41 -47.99 25.87
N LEU A 35 6.66 -47.81 25.60
CA LEU A 35 7.20 -47.99 24.22
C LEU A 35 8.68 -47.67 24.14
N GLN A 36 9.50 -48.70 24.19
CA GLN A 36 10.86 -48.73 23.65
C GLN A 36 10.80 -48.83 22.12
N ASN A 37 11.67 -48.12 21.45
CA ASN A 37 12.03 -48.16 20.04
C ASN A 37 11.22 -47.38 19.04
N LEU A 38 11.77 -46.19 18.70
CA LEU A 38 11.78 -45.68 17.33
C LEU A 38 12.94 -44.66 17.18
N ASN A 39 13.93 -45.06 16.35
CA ASN A 39 15.03 -44.21 15.90
C ASN A 39 14.53 -43.15 14.91
N PHE A 40 14.73 -41.88 15.20
CA PHE A 40 14.58 -40.82 14.22
C PHE A 40 15.95 -40.37 13.71
N GLY A 41 16.16 -40.54 12.39
CA GLY A 41 17.34 -40.10 11.68
C GLY A 41 17.43 -38.55 11.66
N THR A 42 18.63 -38.09 11.96
CA THR A 42 19.05 -36.69 11.85
C THR A 42 19.06 -36.28 10.38
N SER A 43 18.09 -35.44 9.94
CA SER A 43 18.24 -34.72 8.69
C SER A 43 19.13 -33.48 8.91
N GLU A 44 20.28 -33.48 8.27
CA GLU A 44 21.22 -32.36 8.26
C GLU A 44 20.55 -31.09 7.75
N PHE A 45 20.41 -30.12 8.62
CA PHE A 45 20.12 -28.75 8.26
C PHE A 45 21.34 -28.21 7.50
N LYS A 46 21.27 -28.15 6.17
CA LYS A 46 22.25 -27.42 5.36
C LYS A 46 22.21 -25.95 5.80
N THR A 47 23.29 -25.59 6.44
CA THR A 47 23.58 -24.30 7.03
C THR A 47 23.43 -23.15 6.05
N PHE A 48 22.98 -22.05 6.58
CA PHE A 48 22.78 -20.70 6.07
C PHE A 48 24.03 -20.05 5.41
N GLU A 49 24.96 -20.83 4.87
CA GLU A 49 26.15 -20.32 4.16
C GLU A 49 25.86 -19.79 2.74
N ALA A 50 24.68 -20.07 2.18
CA ALA A 50 24.31 -19.56 0.85
C ALA A 50 23.94 -18.07 0.84
N PHE A 51 23.84 -17.42 1.99
CA PHE A 51 23.67 -15.98 2.13
C PHE A 51 24.95 -15.28 2.61
N LYS A 52 26.11 -15.77 2.22
CA LYS A 52 27.28 -14.88 2.11
C LYS A 52 26.95 -13.90 1.00
N ALA A 53 26.28 -12.80 1.40
CA ALA A 53 26.06 -11.65 0.57
C ALA A 53 27.39 -11.30 -0.10
N LYS A 54 27.49 -11.50 -1.41
CA LYS A 54 28.42 -10.76 -2.25
C LYS A 54 28.34 -9.34 -1.74
N ASN A 55 29.45 -8.78 -1.28
CA ASN A 55 29.57 -7.44 -0.74
C ASN A 55 28.60 -6.48 -1.41
N LEU A 56 27.41 -6.32 -0.83
CA LEU A 56 26.48 -5.26 -1.17
C LEU A 56 27.14 -4.00 -0.62
N SER A 57 28.03 -3.43 -1.44
CA SER A 57 28.48 -2.06 -1.23
C SER A 57 27.22 -1.20 -1.20
N PHE A 58 26.81 -0.77 -0.02
CA PHE A 58 25.77 0.22 0.19
C PHE A 58 26.29 1.56 -0.35
N LYS A 59 26.31 1.68 -1.68
CA LYS A 59 26.55 2.97 -2.33
C LYS A 59 25.43 3.91 -1.89
N GLY A 60 25.76 5.14 -1.50
CA GLY A 60 24.86 6.12 -0.90
C GLY A 60 23.51 6.37 -1.58
N ASN A 61 23.33 5.93 -2.83
CA ASN A 61 22.08 6.00 -3.58
C ASN A 61 20.93 5.17 -2.97
N LEU A 62 21.20 4.08 -2.24
CA LEU A 62 20.14 3.25 -1.66
C LEU A 62 19.55 3.90 -0.40
N ILE A 63 20.38 4.55 0.40
CA ILE A 63 19.92 5.27 1.60
C ILE A 63 19.13 6.51 1.18
N SER A 64 19.59 7.26 0.17
CA SER A 64 18.85 8.41 -0.32
C SER A 64 17.51 8.03 -0.95
N SER A 65 17.45 6.97 -1.77
CA SER A 65 16.18 6.48 -2.32
C SER A 65 15.21 5.96 -1.25
N MET A 66 15.71 5.32 -0.18
CA MET A 66 14.87 4.95 0.95
C MET A 66 14.37 6.16 1.75
N ALA A 67 15.17 7.22 1.86
CA ALA A 67 14.77 8.45 2.53
C ALA A 67 13.65 9.18 1.76
N GLU A 68 13.68 9.12 0.43
CA GLU A 68 12.70 9.74 -0.46
C GLU A 68 11.38 8.96 -0.60
N MET A 69 11.33 7.70 -0.17
CA MET A 69 10.11 6.90 -0.17
C MET A 69 8.99 7.57 0.62
N SER A 70 7.77 7.53 0.07
CA SER A 70 6.58 7.92 0.81
C SER A 70 6.36 7.01 2.02
N THR A 71 5.60 7.48 3.02
CA THR A 71 5.25 6.69 4.20
C THR A 71 4.63 5.33 3.83
N VAL A 72 3.75 5.32 2.82
CA VAL A 72 3.10 4.08 2.34
C VAL A 72 4.11 3.12 1.73
N GLN A 73 5.07 3.62 0.95
CA GLN A 73 6.14 2.78 0.39
C GLN A 73 7.06 2.21 1.48
N LYS A 74 7.39 3.01 2.49
CA LYS A 74 8.17 2.55 3.66
C LYS A 74 7.44 1.43 4.41
N MET A 75 6.15 1.60 4.66
CA MET A 75 5.30 0.58 5.29
C MET A 75 5.23 -0.69 4.42
N ALA A 76 4.96 -0.55 3.13
CA ALA A 76 4.91 -1.69 2.22
C ALA A 76 6.24 -2.45 2.14
N ALA A 77 7.38 -1.74 2.16
CA ALA A 77 8.71 -2.35 2.19
C ALA A 77 8.98 -3.09 3.51
N THR A 78 8.54 -2.51 4.65
CA THR A 78 8.68 -3.13 5.97
C THR A 78 7.82 -4.38 6.09
N ASP A 79 6.54 -4.28 5.72
CA ASP A 79 5.58 -5.39 5.77
C ASP A 79 5.95 -6.48 4.77
N GLY A 80 6.46 -6.11 3.58
CA GLY A 80 6.99 -7.05 2.59
C GLY A 80 8.19 -7.81 3.09
N GLY A 81 9.15 -7.14 3.73
CA GLY A 81 10.30 -7.77 4.37
C GLY A 81 9.89 -8.72 5.50
N TYR A 82 8.90 -8.33 6.30
CA TYR A 82 8.32 -9.19 7.32
C TYR A 82 7.63 -10.42 6.71
N ALA A 83 6.80 -10.22 5.68
CA ALA A 83 6.09 -11.30 4.99
C ALA A 83 7.07 -12.34 4.41
N VAL A 84 8.11 -11.90 3.71
CA VAL A 84 9.16 -12.79 3.17
C VAL A 84 9.86 -13.53 4.31
N GLY A 85 10.25 -12.82 5.36
CA GLY A 85 10.89 -13.43 6.54
C GLY A 85 10.03 -14.51 7.18
N ARG A 86 8.71 -14.26 7.31
CA ARG A 86 7.75 -15.24 7.85
C ARG A 86 7.69 -16.49 6.98
N VAL A 87 7.53 -16.34 5.66
CA VAL A 87 7.45 -17.48 4.72
C VAL A 87 8.73 -18.32 4.76
N LEU A 88 9.90 -17.67 4.74
CA LEU A 88 11.20 -18.35 4.74
C LEU A 88 11.54 -19.04 6.07
N THR A 89 10.89 -18.65 7.17
CA THR A 89 11.12 -19.23 8.50
C THR A 89 10.06 -20.25 8.90
N GLU A 90 9.10 -20.57 8.03
CA GLU A 90 8.08 -21.58 8.32
C GLU A 90 8.68 -23.00 8.37
N ARG A 91 8.02 -23.88 9.14
CA ARG A 91 8.52 -25.21 9.48
C ARG A 91 8.54 -26.16 8.30
N ASN A 92 7.53 -26.08 7.46
CA ASN A 92 7.35 -26.95 6.31
C ASN A 92 6.79 -26.17 5.12
N ARG A 93 6.84 -26.80 3.94
CA ARG A 93 6.37 -26.18 2.69
C ARG A 93 4.90 -25.80 2.72
N ASN A 94 4.06 -26.61 3.34
CA ASN A 94 2.63 -26.36 3.40
C ASN A 94 2.30 -25.15 4.29
N ALA A 95 2.99 -25.02 5.43
CA ALA A 95 2.89 -23.83 6.27
C ALA A 95 3.41 -22.58 5.55
N ALA A 96 4.51 -22.70 4.80
CA ALA A 96 5.03 -21.58 4.01
C ALA A 96 4.05 -21.12 2.92
N ILE A 97 3.36 -22.04 2.23
CA ILE A 97 2.33 -21.71 1.23
C ILE A 97 1.14 -21.02 1.91
N ASP A 98 0.64 -21.54 3.01
CA ASP A 98 -0.49 -20.98 3.74
C ASP A 98 -0.22 -19.57 4.26
N VAL A 99 0.92 -19.38 4.92
CA VAL A 99 1.38 -18.08 5.41
C VAL A 99 1.68 -17.14 4.25
N GLY A 100 2.31 -17.63 3.19
CA GLY A 100 2.63 -16.85 1.99
C GLY A 100 1.37 -16.30 1.32
N PHE A 101 0.35 -17.13 1.15
CA PHE A 101 -0.94 -16.71 0.60
C PHE A 101 -1.59 -15.62 1.48
N LYS A 102 -1.64 -15.83 2.79
CA LYS A 102 -2.19 -14.85 3.74
C LYS A 102 -1.45 -13.53 3.66
N MET A 103 -0.12 -13.55 3.72
CA MET A 103 0.70 -12.34 3.71
C MET A 103 0.61 -11.60 2.37
N ALA A 104 0.67 -12.33 1.25
CA ALA A 104 0.50 -11.73 -0.08
C ALA A 104 -0.90 -11.11 -0.24
N GLY A 105 -1.96 -11.81 0.20
CA GLY A 105 -3.32 -11.29 0.20
C GLY A 105 -3.47 -10.03 1.06
N MET A 106 -2.92 -10.02 2.27
CA MET A 106 -2.92 -8.84 3.14
C MET A 106 -2.19 -7.66 2.49
N MET A 107 -1.02 -7.88 1.90
CA MET A 107 -0.26 -6.83 1.23
C MET A 107 -1.01 -6.28 0.01
N PHE A 108 -1.58 -7.16 -0.81
CA PHE A 108 -2.39 -6.75 -1.95
C PHE A 108 -3.60 -5.91 -1.52
N LEU A 109 -4.37 -6.40 -0.53
CA LEU A 109 -5.58 -5.73 -0.04
C LEU A 109 -5.29 -4.42 0.71
N ASN A 110 -4.10 -4.25 1.30
CA ASN A 110 -3.74 -3.02 2.00
C ASN A 110 -3.10 -1.96 1.10
N PHE A 111 -2.28 -2.35 0.12
CA PHE A 111 -1.44 -1.39 -0.61
C PHE A 111 -1.83 -1.21 -2.08
N VAL A 112 -2.40 -2.23 -2.71
CA VAL A 112 -2.72 -2.21 -4.15
C VAL A 112 -4.21 -2.05 -4.39
N PHE A 113 -5.01 -2.91 -3.80
CA PHE A 113 -6.46 -2.98 -4.03
C PHE A 113 -7.20 -1.68 -3.74
N PRO A 114 -6.96 -0.94 -2.62
CA PRO A 114 -7.68 0.30 -2.34
C PRO A 114 -7.47 1.38 -3.41
N LYS A 115 -6.28 1.45 -4.01
CA LYS A 115 -6.00 2.40 -5.10
C LYS A 115 -6.72 2.00 -6.40
N MET A 116 -6.78 0.71 -6.69
CA MET A 116 -7.51 0.19 -7.85
C MET A 116 -9.01 0.45 -7.68
N LEU A 117 -9.55 0.16 -6.50
CA LEU A 117 -10.96 0.34 -6.18
C LEU A 117 -11.35 1.83 -6.17
N GLU A 118 -10.51 2.71 -5.62
CA GLU A 118 -10.73 4.15 -5.68
C GLU A 118 -10.85 4.63 -7.14
N LYS A 119 -9.89 4.26 -7.98
CA LYS A 119 -9.92 4.63 -9.40
C LYS A 119 -11.17 4.11 -10.11
N PHE A 120 -11.58 2.89 -9.80
CA PHE A 120 -12.78 2.28 -10.36
C PHE A 120 -14.06 3.02 -9.90
N LEU A 121 -14.22 3.24 -8.59
CA LEU A 121 -15.35 3.95 -8.03
C LEU A 121 -15.45 5.38 -8.56
N ASP A 122 -14.36 6.14 -8.54
CA ASP A 122 -14.33 7.51 -9.01
C ASP A 122 -14.66 7.63 -10.52
N THR A 123 -14.20 6.67 -11.31
CA THR A 123 -14.50 6.65 -12.74
C THR A 123 -15.96 6.31 -13.00
N THR A 124 -16.50 5.30 -12.29
CA THR A 124 -17.87 4.82 -12.50
C THR A 124 -18.89 5.84 -11.99
N THR A 125 -18.74 6.30 -10.75
CA THR A 125 -19.66 7.29 -10.16
C THR A 125 -19.50 8.66 -10.80
N GLY A 126 -18.27 9.03 -11.21
CA GLY A 126 -18.02 10.27 -11.95
C GLY A 126 -18.76 10.32 -13.28
N LYS A 127 -18.84 9.20 -14.01
CA LYS A 127 -19.64 9.09 -15.25
C LYS A 127 -21.14 9.22 -14.95
N LEU A 128 -21.63 8.61 -13.86
CA LEU A 128 -23.05 8.65 -13.48
C LEU A 128 -23.54 10.05 -13.14
N ILE A 129 -22.68 10.89 -12.56
CA ILE A 129 -23.05 12.25 -12.14
C ILE A 129 -22.48 13.34 -13.05
N ASP A 130 -21.87 12.95 -14.16
CA ASP A 130 -21.15 13.83 -15.10
C ASP A 130 -20.14 14.77 -14.39
N THR A 131 -19.36 14.21 -13.50
CA THR A 131 -18.38 14.98 -12.69
C THR A 131 -17.04 14.25 -12.65
N ASN A 132 -15.93 15.00 -12.64
CA ASN A 132 -14.61 14.43 -12.42
C ASN A 132 -14.35 14.31 -10.92
N LEU A 133 -14.23 13.08 -10.40
CA LEU A 133 -13.97 12.76 -9.00
C LEU A 133 -12.50 12.39 -8.70
N LYS A 134 -11.59 12.59 -9.66
CA LYS A 134 -10.18 12.24 -9.48
C LYS A 134 -9.41 13.21 -8.59
N LEU A 135 -9.98 14.38 -8.29
CA LEU A 135 -9.41 15.33 -7.35
C LEU A 135 -9.63 14.90 -5.89
N ASP A 136 -8.72 15.34 -5.03
CA ASP A 136 -8.81 15.10 -3.58
C ASP A 136 -10.09 15.77 -3.01
N ILE A 137 -10.77 15.09 -2.09
CA ILE A 137 -11.98 15.60 -1.42
C ILE A 137 -11.72 16.92 -0.71
N LYS A 138 -10.49 17.14 -0.19
CA LYS A 138 -10.11 18.41 0.46
C LYS A 138 -10.10 19.56 -0.54
N MET A 139 -9.70 19.29 -1.79
CA MET A 139 -9.71 20.30 -2.85
C MET A 139 -11.14 20.62 -3.29
N LEU A 140 -12.01 19.60 -3.41
CA LEU A 140 -13.42 19.79 -3.72
C LEU A 140 -14.17 20.58 -2.62
N ALA A 141 -13.66 20.56 -1.40
CA ALA A 141 -14.21 21.30 -0.26
C ALA A 141 -13.54 22.67 -0.03
N ASP A 142 -12.50 22.99 -0.78
CA ASP A 142 -11.71 24.21 -0.57
C ASP A 142 -12.47 25.44 -1.08
N LYS A 143 -12.76 26.36 -0.17
CA LYS A 143 -13.50 27.60 -0.50
C LYS A 143 -12.74 28.50 -1.47
N GLU A 144 -11.40 28.57 -1.35
CA GLU A 144 -10.57 29.37 -2.25
C GLU A 144 -10.62 28.81 -3.67
N PHE A 145 -10.58 27.48 -3.81
CA PHE A 145 -10.74 26.80 -5.09
C PHE A 145 -12.12 27.06 -5.72
N ILE A 146 -13.19 26.93 -4.93
CA ILE A 146 -14.56 27.18 -5.39
C ILE A 146 -14.71 28.65 -5.84
N ASN A 147 -14.19 29.59 -5.05
CA ASN A 147 -14.23 31.01 -5.38
C ASN A 147 -13.39 31.34 -6.62
N SER A 148 -12.25 30.68 -6.83
CA SER A 148 -11.43 30.89 -8.02
C SER A 148 -12.13 30.43 -9.30
N ILE A 149 -12.92 29.36 -9.23
CA ILE A 149 -13.78 28.93 -10.36
C ILE A 149 -14.89 29.93 -10.58
N LYS A 150 -15.56 30.41 -9.50
CA LYS A 150 -16.67 31.36 -9.56
C LYS A 150 -16.25 32.69 -10.16
N ASN A 151 -15.09 33.17 -9.80
CA ASN A 151 -14.56 34.46 -10.26
C ASN A 151 -13.75 34.33 -11.57
N ASN A 152 -13.70 33.14 -12.17
CA ASN A 152 -12.88 32.84 -13.36
C ASN A 152 -11.41 33.25 -13.21
N SER A 153 -10.90 33.24 -11.96
CA SER A 153 -9.53 33.60 -11.64
C SER A 153 -8.54 32.42 -11.68
N LEU A 154 -9.04 31.20 -11.96
CA LEU A 154 -8.24 30.01 -12.09
C LEU A 154 -7.49 30.03 -13.44
N ASN A 155 -6.32 30.67 -13.45
CA ASN A 155 -5.47 30.73 -14.65
C ASN A 155 -4.66 29.45 -14.79
N LEU A 156 -5.22 28.49 -15.53
CA LEU A 156 -4.54 27.20 -15.82
C LEU A 156 -3.61 27.35 -17.03
N PRO A 157 -2.40 26.79 -16.95
CA PRO A 157 -1.48 26.83 -18.08
C PRO A 157 -2.05 26.09 -19.29
N CYS A 158 -2.05 26.73 -20.46
CA CYS A 158 -2.33 26.08 -21.72
C CYS A 158 -1.03 25.49 -22.28
N VAL A 159 -0.72 24.26 -21.88
CA VAL A 159 0.52 23.57 -22.24
C VAL A 159 0.22 22.26 -22.95
N LYS A 160 1.01 21.94 -23.98
CA LYS A 160 0.85 20.72 -24.76
C LYS A 160 1.70 19.57 -24.21
N THR A 161 2.88 19.88 -23.69
CA THR A 161 3.83 18.89 -23.21
C THR A 161 4.02 18.95 -21.71
N GLU A 162 4.44 17.83 -21.13
CA GLU A 162 4.77 17.74 -19.70
C GLU A 162 5.95 18.65 -19.31
N LYS A 163 6.89 18.85 -20.24
CA LYS A 163 8.05 19.73 -20.03
C LYS A 163 7.65 21.20 -19.97
N GLU A 164 6.81 21.65 -20.90
CA GLU A 164 6.27 23.03 -20.86
C GLU A 164 5.50 23.31 -19.56
N LEU A 165 4.81 22.28 -19.02
CA LEU A 165 4.13 22.43 -17.73
C LEU A 165 5.10 22.63 -16.58
N LEU A 166 6.24 21.94 -16.59
CA LEU A 166 7.28 22.12 -15.60
C LEU A 166 7.94 23.51 -15.70
N ASP A 167 8.23 23.93 -16.92
CA ASP A 167 8.79 25.27 -17.18
C ASP A 167 7.79 26.37 -16.75
N PHE A 168 6.50 26.15 -16.96
CA PHE A 168 5.47 27.07 -16.46
C PHE A 168 5.48 27.14 -14.93
N VAL A 169 5.58 26.01 -14.25
CA VAL A 169 5.66 25.94 -12.76
C VAL A 169 6.86 26.73 -12.26
N ASP A 170 8.01 26.55 -12.88
CA ASP A 170 9.26 27.21 -12.48
C ASP A 170 9.21 28.73 -12.67
N ASN A 171 8.55 29.19 -13.75
CA ASN A 171 8.43 30.62 -14.08
C ASN A 171 7.28 31.35 -13.38
N ASN A 172 6.30 30.61 -12.82
CA ASN A 172 5.08 31.20 -12.24
C ASN A 172 4.79 30.69 -10.81
N PRO A 173 5.70 30.88 -9.84
CA PRO A 173 5.55 30.30 -8.49
C PRO A 173 4.34 30.82 -7.72
N LYS A 174 3.85 32.02 -8.05
CA LYS A 174 2.67 32.64 -7.43
C LYS A 174 1.34 32.26 -8.09
N ASN A 175 1.38 31.50 -9.19
CA ASN A 175 0.17 31.06 -9.87
C ASN A 175 -0.65 30.11 -8.97
N LEU A 176 -1.97 30.27 -8.98
CA LEU A 176 -2.88 29.50 -8.12
C LEU A 176 -2.78 27.97 -8.37
N PHE A 177 -2.63 27.56 -9.62
CA PHE A 177 -2.38 26.16 -9.97
C PHE A 177 -1.10 25.63 -9.32
N VAL A 178 -0.01 26.40 -9.35
CA VAL A 178 1.27 26.04 -8.76
C VAL A 178 1.17 25.90 -7.24
N GLN A 179 0.44 26.82 -6.60
CA GLN A 179 0.14 26.76 -5.17
C GLN A 179 -0.65 25.50 -4.80
N TYR A 180 -1.68 25.13 -5.60
CA TYR A 180 -2.42 23.88 -5.41
C TYR A 180 -1.55 22.66 -5.68
N ALA A 181 -0.74 22.65 -6.73
CA ALA A 181 0.18 21.55 -7.01
C ALA A 181 1.16 21.30 -5.84
N ASN A 182 1.64 22.36 -5.18
CA ASN A 182 2.45 22.25 -3.96
C ASN A 182 1.61 21.75 -2.75
N LYS A 183 0.44 22.35 -2.51
CA LYS A 183 -0.47 21.97 -1.41
C LYS A 183 -0.86 20.47 -1.47
N TYR A 184 -1.08 19.95 -2.68
CA TYR A 184 -1.44 18.55 -2.93
C TYR A 184 -0.25 17.67 -3.29
N LYS A 185 0.97 18.09 -2.96
CA LYS A 185 2.22 17.32 -3.07
C LYS A 185 2.51 16.76 -4.48
N LYS A 186 2.09 17.50 -5.51
CA LYS A 186 2.45 17.19 -6.90
C LYS A 186 3.82 17.74 -7.26
N ILE A 187 4.18 18.85 -6.62
CA ILE A 187 5.50 19.49 -6.66
C ILE A 187 5.89 19.85 -5.24
N LYS A 188 7.16 20.24 -5.04
CA LYS A 188 7.65 20.77 -3.77
C LYS A 188 8.26 22.14 -4.02
N LEU A 189 7.72 23.17 -3.36
CA LEU A 189 8.28 24.51 -3.35
C LEU A 189 9.14 24.73 -2.11
N LEU A 190 10.23 25.46 -2.28
CA LEU A 190 11.06 25.99 -1.20
C LEU A 190 10.38 27.21 -0.55
N LYS A 191 10.90 27.67 0.59
CA LYS A 191 10.37 28.85 1.31
C LYS A 191 10.33 30.13 0.46
N ASN A 192 11.22 30.26 -0.51
CA ASN A 192 11.27 31.38 -1.47
C ASN A 192 10.26 31.23 -2.63
N GLY A 193 9.46 30.18 -2.65
CA GLY A 193 8.49 29.91 -3.70
C GLY A 193 9.04 29.21 -4.93
N ILE A 194 10.35 29.00 -5.03
CA ILE A 194 10.98 28.29 -6.16
C ILE A 194 10.81 26.79 -5.97
N ARG A 195 10.60 26.04 -7.06
CA ARG A 195 10.53 24.58 -7.01
C ARG A 195 11.88 24.00 -6.51
N ASP A 196 11.82 23.02 -5.62
CA ASP A 196 13.00 22.29 -5.15
C ASP A 196 13.55 21.39 -6.30
N PRO A 197 14.71 21.73 -6.89
CA PRO A 197 15.26 20.97 -8.03
C PRO A 197 15.68 19.55 -7.65
N ARG A 198 15.84 19.26 -6.35
CA ARG A 198 16.20 17.94 -5.82
C ARG A 198 14.99 17.03 -5.61
N SER A 199 13.78 17.61 -5.67
CA SER A 199 12.55 16.84 -5.52
C SER A 199 12.11 16.26 -6.85
N TYR A 200 11.88 14.93 -6.87
CA TYR A 200 11.32 14.29 -8.05
C TYR A 200 9.91 14.80 -8.31
N VAL A 201 9.63 15.12 -9.57
CA VAL A 201 8.29 15.51 -10.05
C VAL A 201 7.77 14.46 -11.02
N ASP A 202 6.65 13.87 -10.71
CA ASP A 202 5.90 13.03 -11.65
C ASP A 202 5.20 13.94 -12.67
N LEU A 203 5.84 14.16 -13.82
CA LEU A 203 5.35 15.05 -14.86
C LEU A 203 4.00 14.62 -15.42
N LYS A 204 3.79 13.29 -15.57
CA LYS A 204 2.53 12.73 -16.02
C LYS A 204 1.42 12.99 -14.99
N GLY A 205 1.71 12.73 -13.71
CA GLY A 205 0.77 13.00 -12.62
C GLY A 205 0.47 14.48 -12.44
N LEU A 206 1.42 15.38 -12.72
CA LEU A 206 1.21 16.82 -12.70
C LEU A 206 0.28 17.27 -13.84
N LYS A 207 0.47 16.72 -15.05
CA LYS A 207 -0.39 16.98 -16.20
C LYS A 207 -1.82 16.45 -15.96
N GLU A 208 -1.95 15.22 -15.47
CA GLU A 208 -3.26 14.67 -15.09
C GLU A 208 -3.96 15.52 -14.02
N PHE A 209 -3.21 16.05 -13.07
CA PHE A 209 -3.75 16.93 -12.03
C PHE A 209 -4.28 18.22 -12.63
N ARG A 210 -3.54 18.85 -13.54
CA ARG A 210 -3.98 20.06 -14.27
C ARG A 210 -5.24 19.78 -15.10
N ASP A 211 -5.25 18.68 -15.82
CA ASP A 211 -6.39 18.30 -16.69
C ASP A 211 -7.64 18.01 -15.86
N ASN A 212 -7.51 17.37 -14.71
CA ASN A 212 -8.62 17.13 -13.78
C ASN A 212 -9.17 18.43 -13.18
N ILE A 213 -8.30 19.40 -12.86
CA ILE A 213 -8.73 20.73 -12.42
C ILE A 213 -9.49 21.45 -13.55
N ALA A 214 -8.94 21.42 -14.76
CA ALA A 214 -9.58 22.07 -15.91
C ALA A 214 -10.98 21.47 -16.20
N GLU A 215 -11.09 20.15 -16.18
CA GLU A 215 -12.35 19.45 -16.43
C GLU A 215 -13.42 19.80 -15.37
N ILE A 216 -13.05 19.76 -14.07
CA ILE A 216 -14.01 20.05 -13.02
C ILE A 216 -14.42 21.53 -13.03
N ALA A 217 -13.49 22.45 -13.28
CA ALA A 217 -13.79 23.87 -13.40
C ALA A 217 -14.74 24.15 -14.57
N GLN A 218 -14.51 23.52 -15.73
CA GLN A 218 -15.38 23.65 -16.89
C GLN A 218 -16.80 23.11 -16.62
N LYS A 219 -16.90 21.92 -16.02
CA LYS A 219 -18.21 21.32 -15.68
C LYS A 219 -18.95 22.11 -14.60
N ALA A 220 -18.23 22.60 -13.59
CA ALA A 220 -18.80 23.44 -12.55
C ALA A 220 -19.36 24.75 -13.12
N SER A 221 -18.63 25.42 -14.01
CA SER A 221 -19.06 26.64 -14.67
C SER A 221 -20.31 26.43 -15.55
N LYS A 222 -20.42 25.27 -16.22
CA LYS A 222 -21.59 24.90 -17.04
C LYS A 222 -22.83 24.56 -16.22
N SER A 223 -22.68 24.18 -14.94
CA SER A 223 -23.79 23.68 -14.11
C SER A 223 -24.77 24.76 -13.63
N GLY A 224 -24.47 26.03 -13.85
CA GLY A 224 -25.28 27.16 -13.38
C GLY A 224 -25.19 27.46 -11.87
N ASN A 225 -24.83 26.46 -11.05
CA ASN A 225 -24.61 26.66 -9.61
C ASN A 225 -23.36 25.88 -9.15
N ILE A 226 -22.24 26.56 -9.16
CA ILE A 226 -20.92 26.01 -8.85
C ILE A 226 -20.88 25.40 -7.44
N GLU A 227 -21.51 26.08 -6.46
CA GLU A 227 -21.46 25.59 -5.06
C GLU A 227 -22.22 24.27 -4.90
N LYS A 228 -23.43 24.15 -5.46
CA LYS A 228 -24.23 22.91 -5.43
C LYS A 228 -23.51 21.79 -6.17
N PHE A 229 -22.89 22.10 -7.32
CA PHE A 229 -22.11 21.14 -8.09
C PHE A 229 -20.92 20.60 -7.27
N MET A 230 -20.13 21.49 -6.65
CA MET A 230 -19.00 21.11 -5.84
C MET A 230 -19.40 20.34 -4.57
N GLN A 231 -20.52 20.71 -3.93
CA GLN A 231 -21.08 19.95 -2.81
C GLN A 231 -21.49 18.53 -3.23
N LYS A 232 -22.15 18.37 -4.38
CA LYS A 232 -22.51 17.07 -4.93
C LYS A 232 -21.26 16.23 -5.22
N ALA A 233 -20.25 16.80 -5.88
CA ALA A 233 -18.98 16.15 -6.15
C ALA A 233 -18.28 15.68 -4.86
N LYS A 234 -18.23 16.54 -3.83
CA LYS A 234 -17.69 16.22 -2.52
C LYS A 234 -18.44 15.07 -1.83
N LEU A 235 -19.78 15.10 -1.85
CA LEU A 235 -20.59 14.05 -1.21
C LEU A 235 -20.36 12.69 -1.90
N VAL A 236 -20.37 12.66 -3.22
CA VAL A 236 -20.13 11.40 -3.97
C VAL A 236 -18.70 10.91 -3.78
N LYS A 237 -17.71 11.78 -3.80
CA LYS A 237 -16.32 11.40 -3.48
C LYS A 237 -16.21 10.86 -2.05
N GLY A 238 -16.89 11.48 -1.08
CA GLY A 238 -16.96 11.00 0.30
C GLY A 238 -17.59 9.61 0.40
N ALA A 239 -18.71 9.37 -0.31
CA ALA A 239 -19.33 8.05 -0.38
C ALA A 239 -18.41 7.00 -1.00
N ASN A 240 -17.66 7.35 -2.07
CA ASN A 240 -16.66 6.46 -2.68
C ASN A 240 -15.55 6.09 -1.70
N ILE A 241 -15.07 7.05 -0.89
CA ILE A 241 -14.05 6.77 0.13
C ILE A 241 -14.59 5.80 1.18
N ILE A 242 -15.81 6.02 1.67
CA ILE A 242 -16.46 5.12 2.64
C ILE A 242 -16.65 3.72 2.04
N ALA A 243 -17.14 3.64 0.81
CA ALA A 243 -17.31 2.37 0.10
C ALA A 243 -15.96 1.65 -0.10
N ASN A 244 -14.91 2.38 -0.48
CA ASN A 244 -13.56 1.82 -0.63
C ASN A 244 -13.05 1.23 0.68
N VAL A 245 -13.14 1.97 1.78
CA VAL A 245 -12.73 1.48 3.11
C VAL A 245 -13.57 0.28 3.53
N GLY A 246 -14.90 0.34 3.37
CA GLY A 246 -15.81 -0.75 3.74
C GLY A 246 -15.55 -2.03 2.96
N ILE A 247 -15.43 -1.95 1.64
CA ILE A 247 -15.15 -3.09 0.77
C ILE A 247 -13.77 -3.67 1.08
N SER A 248 -12.74 -2.84 1.20
CA SER A 248 -11.38 -3.28 1.51
C SER A 248 -11.32 -3.98 2.88
N SER A 249 -11.98 -3.42 3.89
CA SER A 249 -12.06 -4.02 5.23
C SER A 249 -12.81 -5.35 5.22
N PHE A 250 -13.93 -5.45 4.49
CA PHE A 250 -14.68 -6.69 4.33
C PHE A 250 -13.84 -7.78 3.65
N LEU A 251 -13.14 -7.43 2.57
CA LEU A 251 -12.26 -8.38 1.88
C LEU A 251 -11.12 -8.86 2.77
N LEU A 252 -10.53 -7.96 3.55
CA LEU A 252 -9.42 -8.28 4.45
C LEU A 252 -9.88 -9.15 5.63
N ALA A 253 -11.00 -8.78 6.27
CA ALA A 253 -11.46 -9.42 7.50
C ALA A 253 -12.25 -10.71 7.25
N TYR A 254 -12.95 -10.82 6.13
CA TYR A 254 -13.83 -11.96 5.85
C TYR A 254 -13.39 -12.77 4.64
N ALA A 255 -13.24 -12.15 3.47
CA ALA A 255 -12.97 -12.88 2.24
C ALA A 255 -11.60 -13.56 2.26
N LEU A 256 -10.54 -12.85 2.69
CA LEU A 256 -9.19 -13.41 2.74
C LEU A 256 -9.06 -14.63 3.67
N PRO A 257 -9.56 -14.63 4.92
CA PRO A 257 -9.57 -15.84 5.76
C PRO A 257 -10.38 -16.99 5.16
N LYS A 258 -11.54 -16.70 4.54
CA LYS A 258 -12.36 -17.71 3.89
C LYS A 258 -11.66 -18.34 2.68
N THR A 259 -11.01 -17.53 1.84
CA THR A 259 -10.24 -18.04 0.70
C THR A 259 -9.00 -18.79 1.15
N GLN A 260 -8.33 -18.38 2.23
CA GLN A 260 -7.24 -19.13 2.83
C GLN A 260 -7.68 -20.50 3.32
N PHE A 261 -8.83 -20.58 4.00
CA PHE A 261 -9.39 -21.84 4.44
C PHE A 261 -9.75 -22.77 3.26
N ALA A 262 -10.39 -22.22 2.21
CA ALA A 262 -10.68 -22.96 1.00
C ALA A 262 -9.40 -23.48 0.31
N LEU A 263 -8.35 -22.64 0.25
CA LEU A 263 -7.05 -23.02 -0.29
C LEU A 263 -6.40 -24.18 0.48
N ARG A 264 -6.47 -24.16 1.81
CA ARG A 264 -6.00 -25.26 2.65
C ARG A 264 -6.70 -26.56 2.27
N LYS A 265 -8.05 -26.53 2.19
CA LYS A 265 -8.86 -27.70 1.85
C LYS A 265 -8.55 -28.24 0.45
N LEU A 266 -8.39 -27.36 -0.54
CA LEU A 266 -8.18 -27.73 -1.94
C LEU A 266 -6.73 -28.18 -2.23
N ILE A 267 -5.74 -27.44 -1.74
CA ILE A 267 -4.32 -27.67 -2.08
C ILE A 267 -3.64 -28.54 -1.04
N LEU A 268 -3.84 -28.25 0.24
CA LEU A 268 -3.17 -28.96 1.33
C LEU A 268 -3.95 -30.17 1.82
N LYS A 269 -5.19 -30.36 1.31
CA LYS A 269 -6.11 -31.46 1.69
C LYS A 269 -6.28 -31.58 3.22
N SER A 270 -6.17 -30.50 3.95
CA SER A 270 -6.29 -30.42 5.40
C SER A 270 -7.26 -29.31 5.79
N GLU A 271 -8.07 -29.54 6.82
CA GLU A 271 -8.91 -28.51 7.45
C GLU A 271 -8.19 -27.84 8.61
N LEU A 272 -7.11 -28.44 9.10
CA LEU A 272 -6.30 -27.93 10.20
C LEU A 272 -5.17 -27.02 9.70
N GLU A 273 -4.69 -26.17 10.60
CA GLU A 273 -3.52 -25.35 10.29
C GLU A 273 -2.28 -26.25 10.08
N PRO A 274 -1.48 -25.99 9.02
CA PRO A 274 -0.27 -26.77 8.79
C PRO A 274 0.65 -26.70 10.02
N GLY A 275 1.12 -27.87 10.47
CA GLY A 275 1.95 -28.01 11.66
C GLY A 275 1.19 -28.26 12.98
N ILE A 276 -0.14 -28.38 12.95
CA ILE A 276 -0.94 -28.88 14.08
C ILE A 276 -1.29 -30.36 13.88
N ALA A 277 -1.33 -30.80 12.64
CA ALA A 277 -1.71 -32.18 12.23
C ALA A 277 -0.54 -33.15 12.05
N ASP A 278 0.70 -32.71 12.26
CA ASP A 278 1.92 -33.55 12.12
C ASP A 278 2.38 -34.09 13.47
#